data_b4a5ab1452325ad3f40d7d12ed6d58e6
#
_entry.id   b4a5ab1452325ad3f40d7d12ed6d58e6
#
_cell.length_a   1.000
_cell.length_b   1.000
_cell.length_c   1.000
_cell.angle_alpha   90.00
_cell.angle_beta   90.00
_cell.angle_gamma   90.00
#
_symmetry.space_group_name_H-M   'P 1'
#
loop_
_entity.id
_entity.type
_entity.pdbx_description
1 polymer ?
#
loop_
_entity_poly.entity_id
_entity_poly.type
_entity_poly.pdbx_seq_one_letter_code
_entity_poly.pdbx_strand_id
1 'polypeptide(L)'
;MKVYTHYLEEGACFRWRTLLQFGNSWDIIGSVVMKNPGTAAPKCQVTDKNTLKLLSFFDNTMYDWFEFSPDSTMNCVGDLFAYYYDKSNKNDLQGVVQIFNLFYLREGDLGKALELHKKNKFPFASEEEIIQNDISQLKAPIYLGFAGLAFDKYYADRAKRFLDASLMLGMNYLSPNISENKYVHPQYLMLFGKYSATSIKARMQFKQNLLQPMGLDKALADIPKKFTNTDLLKITESITRQLKETGYQEYEPNRFVIAEGIGMSVLKDGYIGCRPQMLRGYNYYSSNGYRKYIQFDKFIEVLNTLGYDTSEEQQLHSWFGRKHFLNYGASEAEIVAAIKREIIEIQNLLNS
;
A
#
# COMPACT_ATOMS: atom_id res chain seq x y z
N MET A 1 -6.02 -24.34 -4.22
CA MET A 1 -6.56 -23.13 -4.88
C MET A 1 -6.49 -23.34 -6.38
N LYS A 2 -7.62 -23.15 -7.08
CA LYS A 2 -7.72 -23.07 -8.54
C LYS A 2 -7.90 -21.62 -8.95
N VAL A 3 -7.44 -21.26 -10.14
CA VAL A 3 -7.54 -19.88 -10.66
C VAL A 3 -8.26 -19.95 -12.00
N TYR A 4 -9.36 -19.22 -12.10
CA TYR A 4 -10.12 -19.08 -13.34
C TYR A 4 -10.14 -17.61 -13.75
N THR A 5 -9.99 -17.33 -15.06
CA THR A 5 -9.98 -15.96 -15.56
C THR A 5 -10.28 -15.94 -17.05
N HIS A 6 -10.80 -14.83 -17.55
CA HIS A 6 -10.79 -14.56 -18.98
C HIS A 6 -9.38 -14.15 -19.43
N TYR A 7 -9.00 -14.55 -20.62
CA TYR A 7 -7.69 -14.27 -21.20
C TYR A 7 -7.79 -14.09 -22.70
N LEU A 8 -7.06 -13.09 -23.19
CA LEU A 8 -6.93 -12.83 -24.62
C LEU A 8 -5.49 -12.41 -24.93
N GLU A 9 -4.99 -12.86 -26.06
CA GLU A 9 -3.69 -12.49 -26.62
C GLU A 9 -3.88 -11.96 -28.04
N GLU A 10 -3.97 -10.63 -28.18
CA GLU A 10 -4.09 -9.90 -29.44
C GLU A 10 -3.18 -8.68 -29.41
N GLY A 11 -1.97 -8.79 -29.98
CA GLY A 11 -0.96 -7.73 -29.96
C GLY A 11 -0.43 -7.38 -28.57
N ALA A 12 -1.27 -7.51 -27.55
CA ALA A 12 -0.95 -7.47 -26.12
C ALA A 12 -1.75 -8.56 -25.39
N CYS A 13 -1.31 -8.89 -24.16
CA CYS A 13 -1.99 -9.89 -23.34
C CYS A 13 -2.93 -9.19 -22.36
N PHE A 14 -4.19 -9.61 -22.34
CA PHE A 14 -5.20 -9.10 -21.42
C PHE A 14 -5.73 -10.22 -20.53
N ARG A 15 -5.98 -9.90 -19.27
CA ARG A 15 -6.55 -10.81 -18.27
C ARG A 15 -7.51 -10.04 -17.37
N TRP A 16 -8.74 -10.53 -17.27
CA TRP A 16 -9.76 -9.88 -16.45
C TRP A 16 -10.66 -10.93 -15.80
N ARG A 17 -11.45 -10.51 -14.84
CA ARG A 17 -12.37 -11.38 -14.14
C ARG A 17 -11.68 -12.60 -13.51
N THR A 18 -10.71 -12.36 -12.64
CA THR A 18 -9.96 -13.45 -12.02
C THR A 18 -10.65 -13.94 -10.76
N LEU A 19 -10.86 -15.25 -10.66
CA LEU A 19 -11.47 -15.95 -9.54
C LEU A 19 -10.46 -16.89 -8.90
N LEU A 20 -10.25 -16.78 -7.60
CA LEU A 20 -9.47 -17.72 -6.80
C LEU A 20 -10.45 -18.63 -6.06
N GLN A 21 -10.59 -19.86 -6.51
CA GLN A 21 -11.48 -20.86 -5.91
C GLN A 21 -10.71 -21.71 -4.92
N PHE A 22 -11.19 -21.76 -3.67
CA PHE A 22 -10.66 -22.52 -2.55
C PHE A 22 -11.63 -23.62 -2.15
N GLY A 23 -11.10 -24.82 -1.92
CA GLY A 23 -11.92 -25.99 -1.58
C GLY A 23 -12.94 -26.32 -2.67
N ASN A 24 -14.18 -26.64 -2.27
CA ASN A 24 -15.24 -27.05 -3.19
C ASN A 24 -16.41 -26.05 -3.27
N SER A 25 -16.48 -25.05 -2.38
CA SER A 25 -17.51 -24.03 -2.42
C SER A 25 -17.27 -23.01 -3.54
N TRP A 26 -18.37 -22.50 -4.09
CA TRP A 26 -18.40 -21.42 -5.08
C TRP A 26 -19.01 -20.13 -4.50
N ASP A 27 -19.26 -20.08 -3.20
CA ASP A 27 -19.72 -18.86 -2.53
C ASP A 27 -18.63 -17.81 -2.57
N ILE A 28 -19.01 -16.56 -2.87
CA ILE A 28 -18.04 -15.47 -2.86
C ILE A 28 -17.71 -15.12 -1.41
N ILE A 29 -16.44 -15.27 -1.04
CA ILE A 29 -15.91 -14.98 0.30
C ILE A 29 -15.17 -13.63 0.36
N GLY A 30 -15.13 -12.88 -0.72
CA GLY A 30 -14.62 -11.52 -0.75
C GLY A 30 -14.06 -11.08 -2.09
N SER A 31 -13.59 -9.85 -2.11
CA SER A 31 -13.06 -9.21 -3.33
C SER A 31 -11.73 -8.52 -3.06
N VAL A 32 -10.91 -8.45 -4.09
CA VAL A 32 -9.62 -7.73 -4.08
C VAL A 32 -9.56 -6.83 -5.30
N VAL A 33 -9.13 -5.59 -5.12
CA VAL A 33 -8.86 -4.67 -6.24
C VAL A 33 -7.37 -4.42 -6.31
N MET A 34 -6.76 -4.78 -7.43
CA MET A 34 -5.31 -4.72 -7.65
C MET A 34 -4.95 -3.65 -8.71
N LYS A 35 -3.66 -3.48 -8.97
CA LYS A 35 -3.15 -2.56 -10.00
C LYS A 35 -3.52 -3.05 -11.39
N ASN A 36 -2.95 -4.19 -11.77
CA ASN A 36 -3.04 -4.85 -13.07
C ASN A 36 -2.82 -6.35 -12.90
N PRO A 37 -3.21 -7.15 -13.89
CA PRO A 37 -2.85 -8.55 -13.94
C PRO A 37 -1.32 -8.73 -13.97
N GLY A 38 -0.80 -9.56 -13.07
CA GLY A 38 0.62 -9.88 -12.99
C GLY A 38 1.08 -10.88 -14.07
N THR A 39 2.09 -11.70 -13.73
CA THR A 39 2.75 -12.62 -14.66
C THR A 39 2.10 -14.01 -14.79
N ALA A 40 1.08 -14.32 -14.00
CA ALA A 40 0.43 -15.63 -14.06
C ALA A 40 0.10 -16.04 -15.51
N ALA A 41 0.39 -17.31 -15.84
CA ALA A 41 0.25 -17.83 -17.20
C ALA A 41 -0.96 -18.77 -17.31
N PRO A 42 -1.60 -18.83 -18.49
CA PRO A 42 -2.66 -19.79 -18.77
C PRO A 42 -2.11 -21.22 -18.75
N LYS A 43 -2.89 -22.14 -18.19
CA LYS A 43 -2.63 -23.59 -18.27
C LYS A 43 -3.41 -24.20 -19.42
N CYS A 44 -4.71 -24.02 -19.43
CA CYS A 44 -5.63 -24.54 -20.42
C CYS A 44 -6.94 -23.76 -20.43
N GLN A 45 -7.65 -23.83 -21.53
CA GLN A 45 -9.04 -23.38 -21.63
C GLN A 45 -9.93 -24.33 -20.81
N VAL A 46 -10.91 -23.79 -20.10
CA VAL A 46 -11.89 -24.58 -19.36
C VAL A 46 -12.90 -25.16 -20.33
N THR A 47 -12.97 -26.50 -20.38
CA THR A 47 -13.88 -27.23 -21.30
C THR A 47 -14.92 -28.06 -20.53
N ASP A 48 -14.74 -28.24 -19.21
CA ASP A 48 -15.68 -28.97 -18.38
C ASP A 48 -17.01 -28.22 -18.23
N LYS A 49 -18.08 -28.84 -18.69
CA LYS A 49 -19.42 -28.22 -18.72
C LYS A 49 -19.96 -27.84 -17.33
N ASN A 50 -19.63 -28.63 -16.30
CA ASN A 50 -20.09 -28.33 -14.96
C ASN A 50 -19.36 -27.11 -14.39
N THR A 51 -18.05 -27.04 -14.59
CA THR A 51 -17.26 -25.87 -14.22
C THR A 51 -17.71 -24.63 -14.99
N LEU A 52 -17.91 -24.71 -16.31
CA LEU A 52 -18.43 -23.61 -17.12
C LEU A 52 -19.79 -23.10 -16.64
N LYS A 53 -20.70 -24.03 -16.28
CA LYS A 53 -21.99 -23.65 -15.70
C LYS A 53 -21.85 -22.88 -14.39
N LEU A 54 -20.89 -23.23 -13.54
CA LEU A 54 -20.61 -22.53 -12.29
C LEU A 54 -19.97 -21.17 -12.57
N LEU A 55 -19.03 -21.08 -13.49
CA LEU A 55 -18.38 -19.85 -13.90
C LEU A 55 -19.34 -18.85 -14.54
N SER A 56 -20.40 -19.31 -15.25
CA SER A 56 -21.41 -18.43 -15.82
C SER A 56 -22.25 -17.64 -14.81
N PHE A 57 -22.27 -18.04 -13.53
CA PHE A 57 -22.86 -17.24 -12.46
C PHE A 57 -22.02 -16.01 -12.08
N PHE A 58 -20.72 -16.04 -12.37
CA PHE A 58 -19.81 -14.92 -12.10
C PHE A 58 -19.69 -13.97 -13.28
N ASP A 59 -19.71 -14.52 -14.49
CA ASP A 59 -19.72 -13.74 -15.73
C ASP A 59 -20.35 -14.57 -16.85
N ASN A 60 -21.44 -14.07 -17.41
CA ASN A 60 -22.19 -14.70 -18.49
C ASN A 60 -21.85 -14.08 -19.85
N THR A 61 -20.63 -13.60 -20.03
CA THR A 61 -20.14 -13.12 -21.33
C THR A 61 -19.77 -14.27 -22.24
N MET A 62 -19.61 -13.98 -23.54
CA MET A 62 -19.21 -14.98 -24.55
C MET A 62 -17.71 -15.32 -24.50
N TYR A 63 -16.95 -14.77 -23.56
CA TYR A 63 -15.51 -14.98 -23.50
C TYR A 63 -15.17 -16.32 -22.86
N ASP A 64 -14.12 -16.94 -23.37
CA ASP A 64 -13.62 -18.20 -22.84
C ASP A 64 -12.99 -18.02 -21.46
N TRP A 65 -13.24 -19.01 -20.60
CA TRP A 65 -12.58 -19.15 -19.32
C TRP A 65 -11.33 -20.00 -19.46
N PHE A 66 -10.28 -19.57 -18.79
CA PHE A 66 -9.00 -20.29 -18.70
C PHE A 66 -8.66 -20.63 -17.26
N GLU A 67 -8.10 -21.79 -17.04
CA GLU A 67 -7.40 -22.12 -15.80
C GLU A 67 -5.97 -21.57 -15.87
N PHE A 68 -5.53 -20.94 -14.78
CA PHE A 68 -4.21 -20.33 -14.65
C PHE A 68 -3.41 -20.97 -13.53
N SER A 69 -2.08 -20.94 -13.65
CA SER A 69 -1.19 -21.18 -12.53
C SER A 69 -1.22 -19.99 -11.57
N PRO A 70 -1.42 -20.22 -10.25
CA PRO A 70 -1.38 -19.12 -9.30
C PRO A 70 0.03 -18.52 -9.22
N ASP A 71 0.12 -17.19 -9.27
CA ASP A 71 1.37 -16.47 -9.01
C ASP A 71 1.55 -16.17 -7.49
N SER A 72 2.66 -15.52 -7.16
CA SER A 72 2.97 -15.14 -5.78
C SER A 72 1.93 -14.18 -5.19
N THR A 73 1.39 -13.26 -5.99
CA THR A 73 0.35 -12.31 -5.55
C THR A 73 -0.94 -13.04 -5.19
N MET A 74 -1.40 -13.96 -6.03
CA MET A 74 -2.60 -14.76 -5.77
C MET A 74 -2.43 -15.64 -4.52
N ASN A 75 -1.24 -16.18 -4.30
CA ASN A 75 -0.92 -16.91 -3.08
C ASN A 75 -0.99 -16.00 -1.85
N CYS A 76 -0.46 -14.77 -1.92
CA CYS A 76 -0.57 -13.79 -0.84
C CYS A 76 -2.02 -13.39 -0.56
N VAL A 77 -2.86 -13.26 -1.60
CA VAL A 77 -4.29 -13.02 -1.42
C VAL A 77 -4.95 -14.18 -0.65
N GLY A 78 -4.65 -15.42 -1.02
CA GLY A 78 -5.15 -16.58 -0.28
C GLY A 78 -4.73 -16.56 1.19
N ASP A 79 -3.47 -16.27 1.47
CA ASP A 79 -2.97 -16.19 2.85
C ASP A 79 -3.60 -15.01 3.62
N LEU A 80 -3.88 -13.89 2.95
CA LEU A 80 -4.57 -12.73 3.51
C LEU A 80 -6.00 -13.09 3.94
N PHE A 81 -6.76 -13.78 3.08
CA PHE A 81 -8.12 -14.19 3.41
C PHE A 81 -8.14 -15.30 4.46
N ALA A 82 -7.17 -16.23 4.46
CA ALA A 82 -7.02 -17.19 5.54
C ALA A 82 -6.81 -16.48 6.88
N TYR A 83 -5.95 -15.48 6.91
CA TYR A 83 -5.73 -14.66 8.11
C TYR A 83 -7.01 -13.93 8.53
N TYR A 84 -7.76 -13.36 7.58
CA TYR A 84 -9.03 -12.67 7.87
C TYR A 84 -10.06 -13.60 8.51
N TYR A 85 -10.22 -14.81 7.97
CA TYR A 85 -11.18 -15.80 8.44
C TYR A 85 -10.66 -16.68 9.56
N ASP A 86 -9.57 -16.35 10.21
CA ASP A 86 -8.94 -17.13 11.30
C ASP A 86 -8.66 -18.59 10.91
N LYS A 87 -8.25 -18.82 9.65
CA LYS A 87 -7.82 -20.13 9.16
C LYS A 87 -6.32 -20.32 9.35
N SER A 88 -5.90 -21.55 9.61
CA SER A 88 -4.48 -21.88 9.78
C SER A 88 -3.66 -21.63 8.52
N ASN A 89 -4.27 -21.85 7.35
CA ASN A 89 -3.67 -21.57 6.04
C ASN A 89 -4.75 -21.43 4.96
N LYS A 90 -4.36 -21.00 3.76
CA LYS A 90 -5.30 -20.82 2.64
C LYS A 90 -5.98 -22.08 2.13
N ASN A 91 -5.43 -23.28 2.41
CA ASN A 91 -6.06 -24.54 1.99
C ASN A 91 -7.30 -24.88 2.83
N ASP A 92 -7.45 -24.22 4.00
CA ASP A 92 -8.61 -24.37 4.87
C ASP A 92 -9.77 -23.43 4.48
N LEU A 93 -9.54 -22.54 3.49
CA LEU A 93 -10.59 -21.69 2.93
C LEU A 93 -11.56 -22.51 2.08
N GLN A 94 -12.82 -22.07 2.08
CA GLN A 94 -13.89 -22.59 1.23
C GLN A 94 -14.61 -21.41 0.57
N GLY A 95 -14.60 -21.35 -0.75
CA GLY A 95 -15.27 -20.30 -1.51
C GLY A 95 -14.39 -19.62 -2.55
N VAL A 96 -14.85 -18.51 -3.08
CA VAL A 96 -14.24 -17.78 -4.19
C VAL A 96 -13.86 -16.38 -3.75
N VAL A 97 -12.60 -15.99 -3.96
CA VAL A 97 -12.16 -14.59 -3.90
C VAL A 97 -12.09 -14.04 -5.31
N GLN A 98 -12.77 -12.91 -5.54
CA GLN A 98 -12.75 -12.21 -6.82
C GLN A 98 -11.57 -11.23 -6.84
N ILE A 99 -10.81 -11.21 -7.94
CA ILE A 99 -9.75 -10.22 -8.16
C ILE A 99 -10.14 -9.33 -9.33
N PHE A 100 -10.26 -8.04 -9.06
CA PHE A 100 -10.44 -6.97 -10.01
C PHE A 100 -9.15 -6.15 -10.14
N ASN A 101 -9.03 -5.37 -11.21
CA ASN A 101 -7.84 -4.56 -11.47
C ASN A 101 -8.24 -3.16 -11.94
N LEU A 102 -7.36 -2.18 -11.74
CA LEU A 102 -7.56 -0.83 -12.28
C LEU A 102 -7.42 -0.79 -13.81
N PHE A 103 -6.71 -1.76 -14.39
CA PHE A 103 -6.64 -2.01 -15.84
C PHE A 103 -6.26 -3.47 -16.09
N TYR A 104 -6.51 -3.98 -17.30
CA TYR A 104 -6.51 -5.43 -17.57
C TYR A 104 -5.31 -5.93 -18.37
N LEU A 105 -4.37 -5.07 -18.75
CA LEU A 105 -3.17 -5.48 -19.47
C LEU A 105 -2.26 -6.31 -18.55
N ARG A 106 -1.94 -7.53 -19.01
CA ARG A 106 -1.11 -8.50 -18.29
C ARG A 106 0.38 -8.20 -18.53
N GLU A 107 1.05 -7.69 -17.51
CA GLU A 107 2.50 -7.47 -17.50
C GLU A 107 2.97 -7.44 -16.02
N GLY A 108 4.09 -8.10 -15.74
CA GLY A 108 4.64 -8.19 -14.37
C GLY A 108 5.40 -6.94 -13.94
N ASP A 109 6.05 -6.27 -14.88
CA ASP A 109 6.70 -4.98 -14.65
C ASP A 109 5.67 -3.87 -14.76
N LEU A 110 5.43 -3.16 -13.66
CA LEU A 110 4.41 -2.11 -13.63
C LEU A 110 4.73 -0.95 -14.59
N GLY A 111 6.00 -0.57 -14.74
CA GLY A 111 6.40 0.51 -15.65
C GLY A 111 6.06 0.16 -17.09
N LYS A 112 6.43 -1.05 -17.54
CA LYS A 112 6.06 -1.58 -18.85
C LYS A 112 4.56 -1.72 -19.01
N ALA A 113 3.86 -2.22 -17.99
CA ALA A 113 2.40 -2.35 -18.01
C ALA A 113 1.72 -1.01 -18.29
N LEU A 114 2.14 0.06 -17.62
CA LEU A 114 1.61 1.41 -17.80
C LEU A 114 1.90 1.97 -19.21
N GLU A 115 3.09 1.74 -19.74
CA GLU A 115 3.45 2.16 -21.11
C GLU A 115 2.64 1.40 -22.16
N LEU A 116 2.53 0.08 -22.01
CA LEU A 116 1.78 -0.76 -22.93
C LEU A 116 0.28 -0.46 -22.88
N HIS A 117 -0.28 -0.23 -21.69
CA HIS A 117 -1.69 0.11 -21.51
C HIS A 117 -2.06 1.43 -22.19
N LYS A 118 -1.16 2.41 -22.23
CA LYS A 118 -1.38 3.66 -22.99
C LYS A 118 -1.40 3.46 -24.50
N LYS A 119 -0.68 2.46 -25.00
CA LYS A 119 -0.54 2.16 -26.43
C LYS A 119 -1.61 1.18 -26.94
N ASN A 120 -2.01 0.24 -26.11
CA ASN A 120 -2.92 -0.84 -26.46
C ASN A 120 -4.25 -0.64 -25.77
N LYS A 121 -5.30 -0.43 -26.57
CA LYS A 121 -6.66 -0.39 -26.04
C LYS A 121 -7.13 -1.82 -25.73
N PHE A 122 -7.98 -1.93 -24.73
CA PHE A 122 -8.68 -3.18 -24.46
C PHE A 122 -9.54 -3.55 -25.69
N PRO A 123 -9.42 -4.76 -26.25
CA PRO A 123 -9.94 -5.08 -27.58
C PRO A 123 -11.47 -5.25 -27.65
N PHE A 124 -12.12 -5.42 -26.50
CA PHE A 124 -13.58 -5.57 -26.41
C PHE A 124 -14.19 -4.25 -25.96
N ALA A 125 -15.39 -4.18 -25.54
CA ALA A 125 -16.12 -3.01 -25.04
C ALA A 125 -15.21 -1.93 -24.36
N SER A 126 -15.68 -0.77 -24.06
CA SER A 126 -14.81 0.19 -23.36
C SER A 126 -14.33 -0.43 -22.04
N GLU A 127 -13.06 -0.32 -21.74
CA GLU A 127 -12.50 -0.81 -20.47
C GLU A 127 -13.25 -0.23 -19.26
N GLU A 128 -13.84 0.95 -19.43
CA GLU A 128 -14.69 1.62 -18.44
C GLU A 128 -15.99 0.85 -18.16
N GLU A 129 -16.59 0.24 -19.16
CA GLU A 129 -17.80 -0.60 -18.97
C GLU A 129 -17.46 -1.85 -18.15
N ILE A 130 -16.30 -2.48 -18.42
CA ILE A 130 -15.87 -3.64 -17.63
C ILE A 130 -15.59 -3.24 -16.19
N ILE A 131 -14.92 -2.12 -15.97
CA ILE A 131 -14.66 -1.61 -14.62
C ILE A 131 -15.98 -1.30 -13.89
N GLN A 132 -16.95 -0.73 -14.56
CA GLN A 132 -18.27 -0.50 -13.96
C GLN A 132 -18.97 -1.80 -13.60
N ASN A 133 -18.87 -2.82 -14.45
CA ASN A 133 -19.39 -4.16 -14.15
C ASN A 133 -18.65 -4.79 -12.96
N ASP A 134 -17.34 -4.70 -12.90
CA ASP A 134 -16.52 -5.19 -11.78
C ASP A 134 -16.90 -4.53 -10.46
N ILE A 135 -17.10 -3.19 -10.47
CA ILE A 135 -17.57 -2.43 -9.30
C ILE A 135 -18.91 -2.96 -8.80
N SER A 136 -19.85 -3.25 -9.70
CA SER A 136 -21.18 -3.77 -9.33
C SER A 136 -21.15 -5.17 -8.69
N GLN A 137 -20.06 -5.89 -8.87
CA GLN A 137 -19.88 -7.26 -8.40
C GLN A 137 -19.01 -7.38 -7.13
N LEU A 138 -18.58 -6.26 -6.58
CA LEU A 138 -17.84 -6.25 -5.31
C LEU A 138 -18.62 -6.95 -4.20
N LYS A 139 -17.94 -7.79 -3.45
CA LYS A 139 -18.46 -8.50 -2.26
C LYS A 139 -17.47 -8.37 -1.11
N ALA A 140 -18.02 -8.13 0.07
CA ALA A 140 -17.23 -8.06 1.28
C ALA A 140 -16.69 -9.42 1.73
N PRO A 141 -15.57 -9.39 2.44
CA PRO A 141 -14.70 -8.23 2.68
C PRO A 141 -13.97 -7.79 1.41
N ILE A 142 -13.64 -6.50 1.29
CA ILE A 142 -12.96 -5.95 0.11
C ILE A 142 -11.55 -5.53 0.51
N TYR A 143 -10.54 -6.01 -0.22
CA TYR A 143 -9.16 -5.55 -0.08
C TYR A 143 -8.76 -4.65 -1.25
N LEU A 144 -8.31 -3.43 -0.94
CA LEU A 144 -7.83 -2.47 -1.93
C LEU A 144 -6.31 -2.48 -1.95
N GLY A 145 -5.73 -3.13 -2.96
CA GLY A 145 -4.28 -3.39 -3.08
C GLY A 145 -3.60 -2.70 -4.26
N PHE A 146 -4.13 -1.57 -4.76
CA PHE A 146 -3.63 -0.89 -5.95
C PHE A 146 -2.50 0.12 -5.66
N ALA A 147 -2.06 0.26 -4.40
CA ALA A 147 -0.90 1.06 -3.96
C ALA A 147 -0.88 2.47 -4.60
N GLY A 148 0.28 2.93 -5.06
CA GLY A 148 0.48 4.27 -5.62
C GLY A 148 -0.37 4.63 -6.84
N LEU A 149 -1.02 3.68 -7.51
CA LEU A 149 -1.93 4.00 -8.62
C LEU A 149 -3.19 4.73 -8.16
N ALA A 150 -3.53 4.71 -6.88
CA ALA A 150 -4.57 5.56 -6.30
C ALA A 150 -4.33 7.05 -6.56
N PHE A 151 -3.09 7.44 -6.79
CA PHE A 151 -2.66 8.83 -6.96
C PHE A 151 -2.16 9.13 -8.38
N ASP A 152 -2.13 8.14 -9.27
CA ASP A 152 -1.78 8.34 -10.67
C ASP A 152 -2.91 9.07 -11.41
N LYS A 153 -2.56 10.08 -12.21
CA LYS A 153 -3.56 10.93 -12.90
C LYS A 153 -4.50 10.16 -13.85
N TYR A 154 -4.10 8.98 -14.31
CA TYR A 154 -4.92 8.14 -15.21
C TYR A 154 -5.79 7.14 -14.45
N TYR A 155 -5.38 6.71 -13.26
CA TYR A 155 -6.01 5.62 -12.53
C TYR A 155 -6.69 6.05 -11.24
N ALA A 156 -6.43 7.28 -10.76
CA ALA A 156 -6.99 7.79 -9.51
C ALA A 156 -8.53 7.79 -9.49
N ASP A 157 -9.17 8.14 -10.61
CA ASP A 157 -10.62 8.11 -10.71
C ASP A 157 -11.17 6.68 -10.59
N ARG A 158 -10.56 5.72 -11.27
CA ARG A 158 -10.94 4.30 -11.16
C ARG A 158 -10.76 3.77 -9.75
N ALA A 159 -9.61 4.07 -9.13
CA ALA A 159 -9.33 3.71 -7.73
C ALA A 159 -10.37 4.31 -6.78
N LYS A 160 -10.73 5.58 -6.99
CA LYS A 160 -11.77 6.27 -6.21
C LYS A 160 -13.14 5.60 -6.36
N ARG A 161 -13.54 5.24 -7.56
CA ARG A 161 -14.83 4.56 -7.81
C ARG A 161 -14.92 3.21 -7.08
N PHE A 162 -13.85 2.42 -7.06
CA PHE A 162 -13.79 1.18 -6.27
C PHE A 162 -13.88 1.45 -4.77
N LEU A 163 -13.19 2.50 -4.27
CA LEU A 163 -13.29 2.91 -2.88
C LEU A 163 -14.71 3.35 -2.52
N ASP A 164 -15.29 4.26 -3.29
CA ASP A 164 -16.65 4.79 -3.06
C ASP A 164 -17.68 3.64 -3.04
N ALA A 165 -17.60 2.71 -3.98
CA ALA A 165 -18.47 1.55 -4.02
C ALA A 165 -18.31 0.65 -2.78
N SER A 166 -17.07 0.44 -2.32
CA SER A 166 -16.79 -0.32 -1.10
C SER A 166 -17.46 0.31 0.12
N LEU A 167 -17.42 1.63 0.22
CA LEU A 167 -18.00 2.39 1.32
C LEU A 167 -19.54 2.42 1.26
N MET A 168 -20.12 2.58 0.06
CA MET A 168 -21.57 2.54 -0.13
C MET A 168 -22.19 1.19 0.23
N LEU A 169 -21.45 0.10 0.11
CA LEU A 169 -21.89 -1.22 0.55
C LEU A 169 -21.86 -1.36 2.10
N GLY A 170 -21.59 -0.29 2.83
CA GLY A 170 -21.48 -0.29 4.29
C GLY A 170 -20.28 -1.09 4.78
N MET A 171 -19.28 -1.24 3.95
CA MET A 171 -18.14 -2.11 4.18
C MET A 171 -16.90 -1.36 4.54
N ASN A 172 -16.21 -1.86 5.52
CA ASN A 172 -14.83 -1.49 5.75
C ASN A 172 -13.99 -2.07 4.62
N TYR A 173 -13.31 -1.23 3.88
CA TYR A 173 -12.25 -1.73 3.01
C TYR A 173 -11.08 -2.16 3.88
N LEU A 174 -10.46 -3.26 3.49
CA LEU A 174 -9.32 -3.78 4.20
C LEU A 174 -8.07 -2.98 3.78
N SER A 175 -7.52 -2.22 4.71
CA SER A 175 -6.23 -1.59 4.55
C SER A 175 -5.35 -1.90 5.74
N PRO A 176 -4.11 -2.33 5.52
CA PRO A 176 -3.21 -2.67 6.61
C PRO A 176 -2.78 -1.44 7.41
N ASN A 177 -2.84 -0.24 6.83
CA ASN A 177 -2.48 0.99 7.51
C ASN A 177 -3.29 2.17 6.96
N ILE A 178 -4.11 2.78 7.80
CA ILE A 178 -4.96 3.92 7.45
C ILE A 178 -4.12 5.21 7.30
N SER A 179 -2.96 5.29 7.92
CA SER A 179 -2.18 6.52 7.99
C SER A 179 -1.11 6.68 6.90
N GLU A 180 -0.49 5.62 6.41
CA GLU A 180 0.75 5.76 5.64
C GLU A 180 0.73 5.22 4.21
N ASN A 181 0.06 4.11 3.96
CA ASN A 181 -0.03 3.54 2.62
C ASN A 181 -1.27 2.67 2.49
N LYS A 182 -2.39 3.32 2.27
CA LYS A 182 -3.74 2.76 2.44
C LYS A 182 -4.07 1.59 1.52
N TYR A 183 -3.30 1.39 0.46
CA TYR A 183 -3.61 0.45 -0.61
C TYR A 183 -2.43 -0.49 -0.88
N VAL A 184 -1.81 -0.98 0.19
CA VAL A 184 -0.61 -1.83 0.11
C VAL A 184 -0.87 -3.07 -0.73
N HIS A 185 0.00 -3.33 -1.69
CA HIS A 185 -0.08 -4.53 -2.50
C HIS A 185 0.08 -5.79 -1.63
N PRO A 186 -0.74 -6.86 -1.80
CA PRO A 186 -0.72 -8.04 -0.93
C PRO A 186 0.65 -8.70 -0.74
N GLN A 187 1.51 -8.67 -1.75
CA GLN A 187 2.87 -9.20 -1.63
C GLN A 187 3.68 -8.47 -0.55
N TYR A 188 3.61 -7.13 -0.51
CA TYR A 188 4.33 -6.37 0.52
C TYR A 188 3.82 -6.70 1.92
N LEU A 189 2.51 -6.89 2.06
CA LEU A 189 1.92 -7.27 3.33
C LEU A 189 2.31 -8.69 3.77
N MET A 190 2.29 -9.65 2.85
CA MET A 190 2.38 -11.07 3.18
C MET A 190 3.79 -11.67 3.04
N LEU A 191 4.61 -11.23 2.08
CA LEU A 191 5.97 -11.75 1.86
C LEU A 191 6.99 -11.02 2.73
N PHE A 192 7.04 -9.71 2.67
CA PHE A 192 7.94 -8.91 3.50
C PHE A 192 7.49 -8.92 4.95
N GLY A 193 6.19 -9.11 5.14
CA GLY A 193 5.54 -9.26 6.38
C GLY A 193 5.87 -10.48 7.19
N LYS A 194 6.28 -11.56 6.61
CA LYS A 194 6.60 -12.80 7.35
C LYS A 194 7.84 -12.68 8.24
N TYR A 195 8.69 -11.71 7.97
CA TYR A 195 10.04 -11.66 8.53
C TYR A 195 10.36 -10.39 9.33
N SER A 196 9.45 -9.43 9.44
CA SER A 196 9.66 -8.21 10.23
C SER A 196 8.54 -7.96 11.25
N ALA A 197 8.92 -7.39 12.41
CA ALA A 197 7.95 -6.97 13.44
C ALA A 197 6.92 -5.96 12.90
N THR A 198 7.32 -5.12 11.96
CA THR A 198 6.47 -4.12 11.29
C THR A 198 5.27 -4.75 10.59
N SER A 199 5.41 -5.94 10.06
CA SER A 199 4.34 -6.62 9.33
C SER A 199 3.42 -7.43 10.23
N ILE A 200 3.89 -7.92 11.36
CA ILE A 200 3.01 -8.46 12.39
C ILE A 200 2.11 -7.33 12.89
N LYS A 201 2.67 -6.13 13.12
CA LYS A 201 1.91 -4.94 13.49
C LYS A 201 0.92 -4.54 12.41
N ALA A 202 1.31 -4.54 11.12
CA ALA A 202 0.41 -4.26 10.01
C ALA A 202 -0.73 -5.28 9.89
N ARG A 203 -0.48 -6.55 10.17
CA ARG A 203 -1.53 -7.59 10.20
C ARG A 203 -2.47 -7.42 11.39
N MET A 204 -1.95 -7.04 12.56
CA MET A 204 -2.78 -6.76 13.73
C MET A 204 -3.64 -5.52 13.50
N GLN A 205 -3.09 -4.46 12.90
CA GLN A 205 -3.85 -3.28 12.49
C GLN A 205 -4.89 -3.61 11.42
N PHE A 206 -4.57 -4.47 10.47
CA PHE A 206 -5.50 -4.99 9.48
C PHE A 206 -6.72 -5.66 10.17
N LYS A 207 -6.50 -6.55 11.11
CA LYS A 207 -7.56 -7.21 11.88
C LYS A 207 -8.37 -6.22 12.73
N GLN A 208 -7.73 -5.28 13.37
CA GLN A 208 -8.39 -4.24 14.17
C GLN A 208 -9.22 -3.29 13.31
N ASN A 209 -8.74 -2.91 12.14
CA ASN A 209 -9.45 -2.03 11.22
C ASN A 209 -10.69 -2.69 10.60
N LEU A 210 -10.71 -4.03 10.52
CA LEU A 210 -11.87 -4.80 10.10
C LEU A 210 -13.02 -4.78 11.10
N LEU A 211 -12.73 -4.57 12.37
CA LEU A 211 -13.70 -4.60 13.47
C LEU A 211 -14.32 -3.23 13.76
N GLN A 212 -13.81 -2.15 13.13
CA GLN A 212 -14.32 -0.80 13.35
C GLN A 212 -14.99 -0.25 12.07
N PRO A 213 -16.30 0.03 12.09
CA PRO A 213 -16.95 0.72 10.99
C PRO A 213 -16.33 2.11 10.81
N MET A 214 -15.73 2.36 9.66
CA MET A 214 -15.32 3.71 9.28
C MET A 214 -16.52 4.41 8.64
N GLY A 215 -16.89 5.56 9.19
CA GLY A 215 -17.87 6.42 8.55
C GLY A 215 -17.39 6.86 7.16
N LEU A 216 -18.31 7.00 6.21
CA LEU A 216 -18.04 7.44 4.83
C LEU A 216 -17.22 8.72 4.80
N ASP A 217 -17.55 9.69 5.63
CA ASP A 217 -16.86 10.99 5.70
C ASP A 217 -15.40 10.87 6.11
N LYS A 218 -15.10 9.96 7.04
CA LYS A 218 -13.72 9.73 7.50
C LYS A 218 -12.91 9.01 6.42
N ALA A 219 -13.49 8.06 5.72
CA ALA A 219 -12.81 7.34 4.64
C ALA A 219 -12.58 8.23 3.40
N LEU A 220 -13.51 9.15 3.08
CA LEU A 220 -13.34 10.13 2.01
C LEU A 220 -12.35 11.25 2.38
N ALA A 221 -12.36 11.71 3.65
CA ALA A 221 -11.38 12.66 4.16
C ALA A 221 -9.96 12.09 4.15
N ASP A 222 -9.86 10.79 4.22
CA ASP A 222 -8.61 10.03 4.24
C ASP A 222 -8.04 9.73 2.85
N ILE A 223 -8.68 10.11 1.74
CA ILE A 223 -8.05 10.11 0.42
C ILE A 223 -7.03 11.24 0.43
N PRO A 224 -5.71 10.97 0.41
CA PRO A 224 -4.73 12.03 0.47
C PRO A 224 -4.97 12.99 -0.70
N LYS A 225 -5.17 14.27 -0.41
CA LYS A 225 -5.08 15.30 -1.45
C LYS A 225 -3.74 15.10 -2.14
N LYS A 226 -3.75 15.02 -3.45
CA LYS A 226 -2.51 14.92 -4.22
C LYS A 226 -1.76 16.24 -4.07
N PHE A 227 -0.76 16.24 -3.21
CA PHE A 227 0.14 17.38 -3.12
C PHE A 227 1.03 17.36 -4.37
N THR A 228 1.04 18.44 -5.10
CA THR A 228 2.00 18.65 -6.18
C THR A 228 3.38 18.86 -5.57
N ASN A 229 4.45 18.67 -6.35
CA ASN A 229 5.80 19.02 -5.88
C ASN A 229 5.89 20.47 -5.39
N THR A 230 5.11 21.38 -5.97
CA THR A 230 5.00 22.79 -5.55
C THR A 230 4.34 22.91 -4.17
N ASP A 231 3.30 22.11 -3.89
CA ASP A 231 2.63 22.12 -2.59
C ASP A 231 3.55 21.55 -1.51
N LEU A 232 4.25 20.45 -1.80
CA LEU A 232 5.24 19.86 -0.88
C LEU A 232 6.37 20.84 -0.56
N LEU A 233 6.83 21.59 -1.56
CA LEU A 233 7.87 22.61 -1.35
C LEU A 233 7.38 23.73 -0.42
N LYS A 234 6.18 24.27 -0.65
CA LYS A 234 5.58 25.31 0.21
C LYS A 234 5.39 24.82 1.65
N ILE A 235 4.90 23.60 1.82
CA ILE A 235 4.73 23.00 3.15
C ILE A 235 6.09 22.82 3.84
N THR A 236 7.11 22.34 3.11
CA THR A 236 8.48 22.20 3.64
C THR A 236 9.04 23.55 4.10
N GLU A 237 8.88 24.60 3.29
CA GLU A 237 9.34 25.96 3.63
C GLU A 237 8.61 26.50 4.86
N SER A 238 7.31 26.26 4.96
CA SER A 238 6.52 26.71 6.10
C SER A 238 6.87 25.97 7.39
N ILE A 239 7.02 24.63 7.34
CA ILE A 239 7.48 23.84 8.49
C ILE A 239 8.84 24.34 8.96
N THR A 240 9.76 24.54 8.03
CA THR A 240 11.12 25.04 8.31
C THR A 240 11.09 26.39 9.01
N ARG A 241 10.31 27.34 8.50
CA ARG A 241 10.13 28.64 9.11
C ARG A 241 9.58 28.53 10.54
N GLN A 242 8.51 27.76 10.74
CA GLN A 242 7.86 27.63 12.05
C GLN A 242 8.75 26.91 13.07
N LEU A 243 9.59 25.95 12.66
CA LEU A 243 10.57 25.35 13.56
C LEU A 243 11.63 26.36 14.00
N LYS A 244 12.12 27.24 13.09
CA LYS A 244 13.02 28.34 13.43
C LYS A 244 12.39 29.34 14.40
N GLU A 245 11.17 29.77 14.14
CA GLU A 245 10.41 30.69 14.99
C GLU A 245 10.18 30.16 16.41
N THR A 246 10.15 28.84 16.56
CA THR A 246 10.01 28.17 17.87
C THR A 246 11.34 27.86 18.55
N GLY A 247 12.47 28.31 17.99
CA GLY A 247 13.79 28.26 18.62
C GLY A 247 14.62 27.02 18.31
N TYR A 248 14.17 26.13 17.41
CA TYR A 248 15.03 25.04 16.97
C TYR A 248 16.21 25.55 16.13
N GLN A 249 17.42 25.15 16.52
CA GLN A 249 18.63 25.56 15.84
C GLN A 249 18.79 24.84 14.51
N GLU A 250 18.78 25.61 13.41
CA GLU A 250 19.13 25.09 12.09
C GLU A 250 20.65 25.07 11.94
N TYR A 251 21.23 23.93 11.59
CA TYR A 251 22.67 23.79 11.37
C TYR A 251 23.05 23.64 9.89
N GLU A 252 22.11 23.26 9.06
CA GLU A 252 22.16 23.28 7.59
C GLU A 252 20.74 23.56 7.06
N PRO A 253 20.57 24.00 5.79
CA PRO A 253 19.26 24.29 5.24
C PRO A 253 18.26 23.15 5.47
N ASN A 254 17.13 23.44 6.11
CA ASN A 254 16.05 22.51 6.49
C ASN A 254 16.47 21.39 7.47
N ARG A 255 17.56 21.59 8.22
CA ARG A 255 18.10 20.62 9.18
C ARG A 255 18.23 21.23 10.56
N PHE A 256 17.62 20.61 11.52
CA PHE A 256 17.49 21.12 12.89
C PHE A 256 18.10 20.18 13.89
N VAL A 257 18.75 20.74 14.92
CA VAL A 257 19.17 19.98 16.09
C VAL A 257 17.92 19.69 16.93
N ILE A 258 17.63 18.41 17.17
CA ILE A 258 16.46 17.99 17.97
C ILE A 258 16.86 17.38 19.31
N ALA A 259 18.06 16.84 19.42
CA ALA A 259 18.67 16.34 20.64
C ALA A 259 20.19 16.38 20.50
N GLU A 260 20.95 16.13 21.59
CA GLU A 260 22.40 16.06 21.53
C GLU A 260 22.85 15.00 20.52
N GLY A 261 23.61 15.42 19.53
CA GLY A 261 24.11 14.55 18.44
C GLY A 261 23.06 14.05 17.44
N ILE A 262 21.81 14.52 17.52
CA ILE A 262 20.73 14.10 16.63
C ILE A 262 20.13 15.28 15.89
N GLY A 263 20.04 15.16 14.57
CA GLY A 263 19.40 16.12 13.68
C GLY A 263 18.13 15.56 13.03
N MET A 264 17.17 16.46 12.81
CA MET A 264 15.98 16.21 11.98
C MET A 264 16.05 17.06 10.72
N SER A 265 15.72 16.48 9.59
CA SER A 265 15.64 17.19 8.31
C SER A 265 14.20 17.16 7.79
N VAL A 266 13.74 18.30 7.30
CA VAL A 266 12.48 18.40 6.55
C VAL A 266 12.80 18.37 5.05
N LEU A 267 12.38 17.33 4.37
CA LEU A 267 12.78 17.05 2.99
C LEU A 267 11.71 17.54 2.01
N LYS A 268 12.15 17.99 0.83
CA LYS A 268 11.28 18.51 -0.23
C LYS A 268 10.38 17.45 -0.87
N ASP A 269 10.68 16.17 -0.65
CA ASP A 269 9.88 15.02 -1.11
C ASP A 269 8.76 14.63 -0.15
N GLY A 270 8.56 15.42 0.91
CA GLY A 270 7.48 15.19 1.87
C GLY A 270 7.87 14.34 3.08
N TYR A 271 9.16 14.05 3.27
CA TYR A 271 9.64 13.24 4.39
C TYR A 271 10.31 14.07 5.47
N ILE A 272 10.23 13.57 6.68
CA ILE A 272 11.11 13.93 7.79
C ILE A 272 12.12 12.80 7.94
N GLY A 273 13.38 13.16 7.97
CA GLY A 273 14.47 12.22 8.20
C GLY A 273 15.20 12.54 9.50
N CYS A 274 15.37 11.53 10.36
CA CYS A 274 16.19 11.62 11.55
C CYS A 274 17.56 10.98 11.30
N ARG A 275 18.61 11.65 11.72
CA ARG A 275 19.99 11.17 11.58
C ARG A 275 20.89 11.73 12.67
N PRO A 276 22.05 11.09 12.94
CA PRO A 276 23.07 11.72 13.75
C PRO A 276 23.48 13.07 13.17
N GLN A 277 23.66 14.04 14.03
CA GLN A 277 24.17 15.35 13.64
C GLN A 277 25.60 15.21 13.11
N MET A 278 25.87 15.77 11.93
CA MET A 278 27.22 15.78 11.39
C MET A 278 28.12 16.73 12.20
N LEU A 279 29.01 16.16 12.98
CA LEU A 279 30.14 16.93 13.50
C LEU A 279 31.18 17.09 12.39
N ARG A 280 31.56 18.33 12.07
CA ARG A 280 32.60 18.63 11.06
C ARG A 280 33.85 17.80 11.32
N GLY A 281 34.28 17.00 10.34
CA GLY A 281 35.56 16.27 10.39
C GLY A 281 35.44 14.76 10.61
N TYR A 282 34.25 14.18 10.75
CA TYR A 282 34.10 12.72 10.92
C TYR A 282 33.68 12.02 9.62
N ASN A 283 34.35 10.90 9.34
CA ASN A 283 34.05 10.06 8.18
C ASN A 283 32.88 9.09 8.56
N TYR A 284 31.71 9.31 8.02
CA TYR A 284 30.44 8.71 8.44
C TYR A 284 30.20 7.28 7.99
N TYR A 285 31.11 6.69 7.24
CA TYR A 285 30.90 5.40 6.59
C TYR A 285 31.26 4.17 7.45
N SER A 286 31.57 4.34 8.72
CA SER A 286 31.77 3.19 9.61
C SER A 286 30.67 3.14 10.69
N SER A 287 29.89 2.07 10.69
CA SER A 287 28.88 1.75 11.71
C SER A 287 29.41 1.84 13.16
N ASN A 288 30.69 1.70 13.37
CA ASN A 288 31.35 1.82 14.66
C ASN A 288 31.53 3.27 15.16
N GLY A 289 31.50 4.28 14.28
CA GLY A 289 31.64 5.69 14.67
C GLY A 289 30.37 6.24 15.33
N TYR A 290 29.21 5.85 14.86
CA TYR A 290 27.92 6.31 15.38
C TYR A 290 27.60 5.73 16.76
N ARG A 291 27.85 4.44 16.97
CA ARG A 291 27.60 3.74 18.25
C ARG A 291 28.34 4.35 19.43
N LYS A 292 29.36 5.15 19.16
CA LYS A 292 30.19 5.77 20.21
C LYS A 292 29.63 7.08 20.76
N TYR A 293 28.81 7.81 19.97
CA TYR A 293 28.34 9.17 20.31
C TYR A 293 26.85 9.25 20.65
N ILE A 294 26.05 8.30 20.19
CA ILE A 294 24.65 8.15 20.56
C ILE A 294 24.39 6.72 20.99
N GLN A 295 23.43 6.53 21.84
CA GLN A 295 22.90 5.20 22.15
C GLN A 295 22.14 4.70 20.89
N PHE A 296 22.93 4.26 19.89
CA PHE A 296 22.42 3.98 18.54
C PHE A 296 21.23 3.02 18.56
N ASP A 297 21.35 1.91 19.30
CA ASP A 297 20.31 0.90 19.37
C ASP A 297 19.04 1.48 20.02
N LYS A 298 19.19 2.27 21.07
CA LYS A 298 18.08 2.99 21.72
C LYS A 298 17.45 4.02 20.77
N PHE A 299 18.26 4.75 20.00
CA PHE A 299 17.77 5.70 19.02
C PHE A 299 16.94 5.03 17.93
N ILE A 300 17.40 3.90 17.39
CA ILE A 300 16.64 3.12 16.41
C ILE A 300 15.35 2.57 17.02
N GLU A 301 15.39 2.11 18.28
CA GLU A 301 14.19 1.64 18.99
C GLU A 301 13.17 2.77 19.17
N VAL A 302 13.60 3.96 19.55
CA VAL A 302 12.75 5.16 19.65
C VAL A 302 12.12 5.51 18.30
N LEU A 303 12.90 5.54 17.22
CA LEU A 303 12.38 5.82 15.90
C LEU A 303 11.36 4.78 15.42
N ASN A 304 11.64 3.49 15.69
CA ASN A 304 10.70 2.40 15.41
C ASN A 304 9.39 2.56 16.18
N THR A 305 9.48 2.91 17.47
CA THR A 305 8.32 3.14 18.34
C THR A 305 7.45 4.28 17.79
N LEU A 306 8.06 5.30 17.24
CA LEU A 306 7.37 6.46 16.65
C LEU A 306 6.94 6.24 15.19
N GLY A 307 7.20 5.05 14.63
CA GLY A 307 6.74 4.67 13.28
C GLY A 307 7.59 5.19 12.13
N TYR A 308 8.87 5.46 12.37
CA TYR A 308 9.82 5.73 11.30
C TYR A 308 10.20 4.44 10.57
N ASP A 309 10.45 4.55 9.28
CA ASP A 309 11.10 3.49 8.51
C ASP A 309 12.60 3.53 8.82
N THR A 310 13.08 2.52 9.54
CA THR A 310 14.47 2.34 9.95
C THR A 310 15.14 1.15 9.25
N SER A 311 14.64 0.78 8.05
CA SER A 311 15.18 -0.32 7.24
C SER A 311 16.67 -0.13 6.93
N GLU A 312 17.38 -1.23 6.62
CA GLU A 312 18.78 -1.18 6.20
C GLU A 312 18.99 -0.28 4.98
N GLU A 313 18.03 -0.25 4.05
CA GLU A 313 18.07 0.65 2.90
C GLU A 313 18.11 2.12 3.32
N GLN A 314 17.31 2.51 4.31
CA GLN A 314 17.32 3.87 4.85
C GLN A 314 18.64 4.19 5.55
N GLN A 315 19.23 3.24 6.26
CA GLN A 315 20.53 3.39 6.92
C GLN A 315 21.64 3.61 5.90
N LEU A 316 21.63 2.90 4.76
CA LEU A 316 22.60 3.08 3.67
C LEU A 316 22.55 4.50 3.07
N HIS A 317 21.41 5.15 3.08
CA HIS A 317 21.23 6.52 2.63
C HIS A 317 21.50 7.59 3.70
N SER A 318 22.16 7.21 4.80
CA SER A 318 22.47 8.09 5.93
C SER A 318 21.25 8.63 6.67
N TRP A 319 20.08 8.01 6.47
CA TRP A 319 18.87 8.27 7.24
C TRP A 319 18.61 7.08 8.17
N PHE A 320 18.69 7.31 9.45
CA PHE A 320 18.41 6.26 10.44
C PHE A 320 16.93 6.05 10.67
N GLY A 321 16.10 6.98 10.23
CA GLY A 321 14.66 6.79 10.13
C GLY A 321 14.02 7.86 9.26
N ARG A 322 13.04 7.48 8.44
CA ARG A 322 12.23 8.38 7.61
C ARG A 322 10.76 8.18 7.87
N LYS A 323 10.01 9.27 7.87
CA LYS A 323 8.56 9.27 8.01
C LYS A 323 7.94 10.36 7.15
N HIS A 324 6.86 10.05 6.43
CA HIS A 324 6.22 11.05 5.58
C HIS A 324 5.48 12.07 6.46
N PHE A 325 5.75 13.37 6.31
CA PHE A 325 5.19 14.38 7.21
C PHE A 325 3.67 14.58 7.03
N LEU A 326 3.10 14.19 5.90
CA LEU A 326 1.64 14.17 5.71
C LEU A 326 0.93 13.17 6.63
N ASN A 327 1.65 12.23 7.23
CA ASN A 327 1.09 11.31 8.22
C ASN A 327 0.71 12.01 9.54
N TYR A 328 1.17 13.25 9.74
CA TYR A 328 0.89 14.02 10.94
C TYR A 328 -0.41 14.85 10.88
N GLY A 329 -1.02 14.98 9.69
CA GLY A 329 -2.27 15.71 9.54
C GLY A 329 -2.57 16.11 8.11
N ALA A 330 -3.76 16.66 7.89
CA ALA A 330 -4.24 17.11 6.59
C ALA A 330 -3.96 18.61 6.33
N SER A 331 -3.69 19.38 7.39
CA SER A 331 -3.35 20.80 7.32
C SER A 331 -1.91 21.04 7.75
N GLU A 332 -1.32 22.10 7.24
CA GLU A 332 0.04 22.53 7.61
C GLU A 332 0.19 22.73 9.13
N ALA A 333 -0.80 23.35 9.78
CA ALA A 333 -0.77 23.59 11.21
C ALA A 333 -0.78 22.30 12.03
N GLU A 334 -1.55 21.29 11.61
CA GLU A 334 -1.57 19.95 12.24
C GLU A 334 -0.23 19.25 12.07
N ILE A 335 0.36 19.31 10.86
CA ILE A 335 1.67 18.74 10.56
C ILE A 335 2.73 19.35 11.46
N VAL A 336 2.82 20.67 11.53
CA VAL A 336 3.82 21.37 12.36
C VAL A 336 3.63 21.07 13.84
N ALA A 337 2.39 21.10 14.34
CA ALA A 337 2.11 20.80 15.73
C ALA A 337 2.46 19.35 16.09
N ALA A 338 2.22 18.40 15.18
CA ALA A 338 2.58 17.01 15.38
C ALA A 338 4.11 16.78 15.36
N ILE A 339 4.83 17.42 14.45
CA ILE A 339 6.30 17.36 14.41
C ILE A 339 6.92 17.91 15.71
N LYS A 340 6.42 19.02 16.23
CA LYS A 340 6.89 19.58 17.50
C LYS A 340 6.67 18.63 18.68
N ARG A 341 5.49 18.01 18.76
CA ARG A 341 5.21 17.00 19.80
C ARG A 341 6.14 15.79 19.67
N GLU A 342 6.37 15.32 18.46
CA GLU A 342 7.23 14.18 18.21
C GLU A 342 8.70 14.47 18.53
N ILE A 343 9.21 15.68 18.27
CA ILE A 343 10.55 16.08 18.70
C ILE A 343 10.69 15.98 20.24
N ILE A 344 9.70 16.48 20.95
CA ILE A 344 9.68 16.39 22.43
C ILE A 344 9.64 14.93 22.88
N GLU A 345 8.86 14.10 22.20
CA GLU A 345 8.75 12.68 22.53
C GLU A 345 10.05 11.93 22.27
N ILE A 346 10.74 12.21 21.15
CA ILE A 346 12.09 11.70 20.87
C ILE A 346 13.06 12.09 22.00
N GLN A 347 13.06 13.35 22.40
CA GLN A 347 13.91 13.84 23.49
C GLN A 347 13.62 13.12 24.80
N ASN A 348 12.36 12.96 25.17
CA ASN A 348 11.95 12.28 26.41
C ASN A 348 12.34 10.79 26.41
N LEU A 349 12.09 10.09 25.30
CA LEU A 349 12.41 8.67 25.16
C LEU A 349 13.92 8.40 25.13
N LEU A 350 14.71 9.34 24.60
CA LEU A 350 16.18 9.21 24.63
C LEU A 350 16.75 9.45 26.02
N ASN A 351 16.11 10.29 26.84
CA ASN A 351 16.55 10.62 28.20
C ASN A 351 16.02 9.65 29.27
N SER A 352 15.01 8.83 28.96
CA SER A 352 14.52 7.75 29.84
C SER A 352 15.40 6.52 29.80
#